data_2e86b557a687829cc7e0abac1fea8ade
#
_entry.id   2e86b557a687829cc7e0abac1fea8ade
#
_cell.length_a   1.000
_cell.length_b   1.000
_cell.length_c   1.000
_cell.angle_alpha   90.00
_cell.angle_beta   90.00
_cell.angle_gamma   90.00
#
_symmetry.space_group_name_H-M   'P 1'
#
loop_
_entity.id
_entity.type
_entity.pdbx_description
1 polymer ?
#
loop_
_entity_poly.entity_id
_entity_poly.type
_entity_poly.pdbx_seq_one_letter_code
_entity_poly.pdbx_strand_id
1 'polypeptide(L)'
;SFIDAMTSVKLRTGTTHKIFKWFWDVFTPLDRSMHAADMYLDVLQQLGVQDLSNNGLEIFPGEEHFLEAELFWQEQNITDQDKLIGFNIGSAVPTKRWPPERFAEVADIFAARGYKTVFFGGPMDEEMVAEATGYMQTRPIIATGHFAIGGLAAAMRRCCLIITNDSGPMHVAISQKVPIVAMYGPSNPKLYGPYTKEAVIVTAQPPCQGCADGMKHSCDDLQCMTRMTVEQVVK
;
A
#
# COMPACT_ATOMS: atom_id res chain seq x y z
N SER A 1 -3.82 -22.78 10.10
CA SER A 1 -2.91 -22.75 11.26
C SER A 1 -3.31 -23.85 12.27
N PHE A 2 -2.46 -24.11 13.29
CA PHE A 2 -2.78 -25.06 14.36
C PHE A 2 -4.06 -24.64 15.13
N ILE A 3 -4.31 -23.34 15.22
CA ILE A 3 -5.51 -22.76 15.83
C ILE A 3 -6.77 -23.18 15.07
N ASP A 4 -6.73 -23.18 13.73
CA ASP A 4 -7.88 -23.55 12.90
C ASP A 4 -8.26 -25.04 13.07
N ALA A 5 -7.28 -25.91 13.33
CA ALA A 5 -7.53 -27.32 13.60
C ALA A 5 -8.23 -27.58 14.95
N MET A 6 -8.14 -26.64 15.89
CA MET A 6 -8.74 -26.75 17.23
C MET A 6 -10.10 -26.06 17.33
N THR A 7 -10.55 -25.40 16.28
CA THR A 7 -11.85 -24.71 16.25
C THR A 7 -12.96 -25.62 15.74
N SER A 8 -14.19 -25.40 16.22
CA SER A 8 -15.39 -26.10 15.74
C SER A 8 -15.92 -25.56 14.39
N VAL A 9 -15.05 -25.01 13.57
CA VAL A 9 -15.42 -24.45 12.24
C VAL A 9 -15.84 -25.58 11.31
N LYS A 10 -16.98 -25.42 10.65
CA LYS A 10 -17.56 -26.46 9.76
C LYS A 10 -16.77 -26.65 8.47
N LEU A 11 -16.10 -25.62 7.98
CA LEU A 11 -15.37 -25.62 6.72
C LEU A 11 -14.12 -24.73 6.84
N ARG A 12 -12.96 -25.29 6.54
CA ARG A 12 -11.67 -24.59 6.53
C ARG A 12 -11.18 -24.50 5.10
N THR A 13 -11.00 -23.28 4.64
CA THR A 13 -10.54 -23.04 3.26
C THR A 13 -9.37 -22.06 3.26
N GLY A 14 -8.53 -22.13 2.23
CA GLY A 14 -7.43 -21.20 2.07
C GLY A 14 -6.41 -21.63 1.04
N THR A 15 -5.35 -20.82 0.93
CA THR A 15 -4.16 -21.16 0.15
C THR A 15 -3.11 -21.79 1.06
N THR A 16 -2.42 -22.83 0.61
CA THR A 16 -1.40 -23.50 1.44
C THR A 16 -0.34 -24.21 0.62
N HIS A 17 0.80 -24.47 1.24
CA HIS A 17 1.76 -25.46 0.73
C HIS A 17 1.19 -26.88 0.84
N LYS A 18 1.51 -27.73 -0.15
CA LYS A 18 1.02 -29.12 -0.24
C LYS A 18 1.24 -29.94 1.02
N ILE A 19 2.29 -29.65 1.81
CA ILE A 19 2.62 -30.36 3.06
C ILE A 19 1.62 -30.11 4.19
N PHE A 20 0.86 -28.99 4.15
CA PHE A 20 -0.13 -28.63 5.16
C PHE A 20 -1.58 -28.85 4.70
N LYS A 21 -1.80 -29.50 3.54
CA LYS A 21 -3.13 -29.70 2.94
C LYS A 21 -4.13 -30.38 3.88
N TRP A 22 -3.69 -31.24 4.77
CA TRP A 22 -4.53 -32.01 5.69
C TRP A 22 -5.18 -31.19 6.82
N PHE A 23 -4.79 -29.92 6.98
CA PHE A 23 -5.47 -28.98 7.87
C PHE A 23 -6.66 -28.26 7.21
N TRP A 24 -6.86 -28.44 5.89
CA TRP A 24 -7.85 -27.70 5.11
C TRP A 24 -8.83 -28.67 4.48
N ASP A 25 -10.12 -28.31 4.52
CA ASP A 25 -11.17 -29.09 3.86
C ASP A 25 -11.19 -28.81 2.35
N VAL A 26 -10.97 -27.54 1.97
CA VAL A 26 -10.75 -27.10 0.58
C VAL A 26 -9.55 -26.17 0.54
N PHE A 27 -8.63 -26.38 -0.39
CA PHE A 27 -7.46 -25.53 -0.51
C PHE A 27 -7.00 -25.39 -1.96
N THR A 28 -6.41 -24.22 -2.25
CA THR A 28 -5.65 -23.99 -3.47
C THR A 28 -4.16 -24.05 -3.14
N PRO A 29 -3.36 -24.80 -3.91
CA PRO A 29 -1.90 -24.75 -3.79
C PRO A 29 -1.40 -23.32 -3.99
N LEU A 30 -0.43 -22.91 -3.17
CA LEU A 30 0.20 -21.60 -3.33
C LEU A 30 0.87 -21.51 -4.70
N ASP A 31 0.33 -20.70 -5.58
CA ASP A 31 0.88 -20.41 -6.91
C ASP A 31 1.51 -19.02 -6.93
N ARG A 32 2.86 -18.99 -6.97
CA ARG A 32 3.62 -17.75 -7.02
C ARG A 32 3.66 -17.08 -8.39
N SER A 33 3.01 -17.62 -9.39
CA SER A 33 2.83 -16.98 -10.70
C SER A 33 1.61 -16.05 -10.74
N MET A 34 0.67 -16.22 -9.79
CA MET A 34 -0.57 -15.46 -9.68
C MET A 34 -0.44 -14.33 -8.67
N HIS A 35 -1.21 -13.25 -8.85
CA HIS A 35 -1.38 -12.23 -7.83
C HIS A 35 -2.11 -12.79 -6.60
N ALA A 36 -1.77 -12.31 -5.40
CA ALA A 36 -2.37 -12.80 -4.16
C ALA A 36 -3.91 -12.68 -4.13
N ALA A 37 -4.47 -11.60 -4.69
CA ALA A 37 -5.92 -11.43 -4.81
C ALA A 37 -6.55 -12.53 -5.66
N ASP A 38 -5.93 -12.89 -6.79
CA ASP A 38 -6.43 -13.95 -7.67
C ASP A 38 -6.33 -15.33 -7.02
N MET A 39 -5.28 -15.58 -6.22
CA MET A 39 -5.17 -16.81 -5.43
C MET A 39 -6.33 -16.96 -4.43
N TYR A 40 -6.78 -15.86 -3.81
CA TYR A 40 -7.93 -15.91 -2.90
C TYR A 40 -9.25 -16.15 -3.66
N LEU A 41 -9.40 -15.60 -4.86
CA LEU A 41 -10.56 -15.88 -5.71
C LEU A 41 -10.59 -17.32 -6.17
N ASP A 42 -9.43 -17.93 -6.48
CA ASP A 42 -9.33 -19.33 -6.86
C ASP A 42 -9.82 -20.27 -5.74
N VAL A 43 -9.61 -19.93 -4.47
CA VAL A 43 -10.20 -20.67 -3.34
C VAL A 43 -11.72 -20.70 -3.41
N LEU A 44 -12.35 -19.59 -3.78
CA LEU A 44 -13.82 -19.52 -3.96
C LEU A 44 -14.28 -20.39 -5.12
N GLN A 45 -13.50 -20.48 -6.20
CA GLN A 45 -13.80 -21.37 -7.33
C GLN A 45 -13.79 -22.85 -6.89
N GLN A 46 -12.85 -23.25 -6.05
CA GLN A 46 -12.82 -24.59 -5.48
C GLN A 46 -14.03 -24.89 -4.58
N LEU A 47 -14.67 -23.87 -4.04
CA LEU A 47 -15.92 -23.96 -3.28
C LEU A 47 -17.18 -23.99 -4.17
N GLY A 48 -17.03 -23.95 -5.50
CA GLY A 48 -18.13 -24.01 -6.46
C GLY A 48 -18.75 -22.64 -6.82
N VAL A 49 -18.12 -21.53 -6.41
CA VAL A 49 -18.51 -20.20 -6.86
C VAL A 49 -18.16 -20.07 -8.33
N GLN A 50 -19.16 -19.90 -9.21
CA GLN A 50 -18.95 -19.87 -10.66
C GLN A 50 -18.62 -18.46 -11.18
N ASP A 51 -19.22 -17.42 -10.60
CA ASP A 51 -18.94 -16.03 -10.95
C ASP A 51 -17.91 -15.45 -9.99
N LEU A 52 -16.70 -15.30 -10.48
CA LEU A 52 -15.56 -14.70 -9.77
C LEU A 52 -15.23 -13.31 -10.32
N SER A 53 -16.19 -12.67 -10.99
CA SER A 53 -16.04 -11.28 -11.42
C SER A 53 -15.73 -10.41 -10.20
N ASN A 54 -14.76 -9.52 -10.35
CA ASN A 54 -14.40 -8.58 -9.31
C ASN A 54 -14.11 -7.19 -9.92
N ASN A 55 -14.34 -6.16 -9.12
CA ASN A 55 -14.05 -4.77 -9.48
C ASN A 55 -12.68 -4.31 -8.97
N GLY A 56 -11.83 -5.23 -8.59
CA GLY A 56 -10.56 -4.99 -7.92
C GLY A 56 -10.70 -4.97 -6.39
N LEU A 57 -9.78 -4.30 -5.72
CA LEU A 57 -9.87 -4.11 -4.27
C LEU A 57 -10.93 -3.08 -3.94
N GLU A 58 -11.70 -3.32 -2.88
CA GLU A 58 -12.77 -2.44 -2.43
C GLU A 58 -12.76 -2.33 -0.90
N ILE A 59 -12.88 -1.12 -0.41
CA ILE A 59 -13.18 -0.77 0.98
C ILE A 59 -14.34 0.22 0.93
N PHE A 60 -15.36 -0.02 1.74
CA PHE A 60 -16.55 0.82 1.81
C PHE A 60 -16.54 1.61 3.14
N PRO A 61 -15.98 2.85 3.15
CA PRO A 61 -16.07 3.70 4.32
C PRO A 61 -17.52 4.03 4.63
N GLY A 62 -17.90 4.02 5.93
CA GLY A 62 -19.19 4.51 6.38
C GLY A 62 -19.30 6.04 6.33
N GLU A 63 -20.50 6.58 6.53
CA GLU A 63 -20.75 8.02 6.55
C GLU A 63 -19.88 8.75 7.59
N GLU A 64 -19.68 8.13 8.74
CA GLU A 64 -18.83 8.64 9.81
C GLU A 64 -17.37 8.86 9.37
N HIS A 65 -16.84 7.96 8.53
CA HIS A 65 -15.48 8.07 8.01
C HIS A 65 -15.34 9.20 6.98
N PHE A 66 -16.36 9.41 6.16
CA PHE A 66 -16.40 10.56 5.25
C PHE A 66 -16.50 11.87 6.00
N LEU A 67 -17.31 11.92 7.06
CA LEU A 67 -17.42 13.10 7.91
C LEU A 67 -16.09 13.40 8.63
N GLU A 68 -15.43 12.37 9.17
CA GLU A 68 -14.10 12.49 9.80
C GLU A 68 -13.08 13.08 8.81
N ALA A 69 -13.02 12.55 7.58
CA ALA A 69 -12.12 13.06 6.55
C ALA A 69 -12.44 14.50 6.13
N GLU A 70 -13.72 14.83 5.97
CA GLU A 70 -14.17 16.17 5.62
C GLU A 70 -13.77 17.21 6.69
N LEU A 71 -14.02 16.91 7.96
CA LEU A 71 -13.63 17.77 9.08
C LEU A 71 -12.11 17.99 9.10
N PHE A 72 -11.33 16.93 8.90
CA PHE A 72 -9.88 17.05 8.81
C PHE A 72 -9.46 17.99 7.68
N TRP A 73 -10.04 17.84 6.48
CA TRP A 73 -9.69 18.70 5.35
C TRP A 73 -10.08 20.17 5.60
N GLN A 74 -11.23 20.41 6.26
CA GLN A 74 -11.63 21.77 6.65
C GLN A 74 -10.67 22.40 7.66
N GLU A 75 -10.21 21.64 8.66
CA GLU A 75 -9.19 22.10 9.62
C GLU A 75 -7.86 22.42 8.95
N GLN A 76 -7.50 21.70 7.87
CA GLN A 76 -6.31 21.97 7.07
C GLN A 76 -6.53 23.09 6.02
N ASN A 77 -7.69 23.74 6.00
CA ASN A 77 -8.08 24.76 5.01
C ASN A 77 -7.98 24.25 3.57
N ILE A 78 -8.36 23.01 3.34
CA ILE A 78 -8.44 22.39 2.01
C ILE A 78 -9.82 22.63 1.41
N THR A 79 -9.83 23.07 0.17
CA THR A 79 -11.03 23.36 -0.62
C THR A 79 -11.15 22.40 -1.81
N ASP A 80 -12.30 22.36 -2.47
CA ASP A 80 -12.52 21.51 -3.66
C ASP A 80 -11.60 21.86 -4.85
N GLN A 81 -11.04 23.05 -4.86
CA GLN A 81 -10.11 23.49 -5.91
C GLN A 81 -8.68 23.02 -5.69
N ASP A 82 -8.34 22.62 -4.46
CA ASP A 82 -7.00 22.13 -4.14
C ASP A 82 -6.78 20.71 -4.70
N LYS A 83 -5.65 20.53 -5.37
CA LYS A 83 -5.21 19.21 -5.85
C LYS A 83 -4.25 18.61 -4.83
N LEU A 84 -4.61 17.44 -4.30
CA LEU A 84 -3.84 16.77 -3.26
C LEU A 84 -3.01 15.61 -3.85
N ILE A 85 -1.74 15.55 -3.44
CA ILE A 85 -0.90 14.35 -3.64
C ILE A 85 -0.58 13.79 -2.26
N GLY A 86 -0.98 12.52 -2.06
CA GLY A 86 -0.71 11.82 -0.83
C GLY A 86 0.61 11.05 -0.87
N PHE A 87 1.30 11.02 0.25
CA PHE A 87 2.53 10.29 0.49
C PHE A 87 2.32 9.28 1.61
N ASN A 88 2.59 8.00 1.34
CA ASN A 88 2.66 6.98 2.39
C ASN A 88 4.07 6.40 2.40
N ILE A 89 4.89 6.89 3.32
CA ILE A 89 6.31 6.58 3.37
C ILE A 89 6.64 5.41 4.31
N GLY A 90 5.66 4.98 5.11
CA GLY A 90 5.78 3.86 6.03
C GLY A 90 5.79 2.50 5.36
N SER A 91 6.38 1.53 6.03
CA SER A 91 6.24 0.10 5.79
C SER A 91 6.63 -0.68 7.06
N ALA A 92 5.89 -1.73 7.39
CA ALA A 92 6.23 -2.63 8.50
C ALA A 92 7.58 -3.34 8.29
N VAL A 93 8.03 -3.48 7.02
CA VAL A 93 9.31 -4.09 6.66
C VAL A 93 10.31 -2.99 6.31
N PRO A 94 11.34 -2.73 7.13
CA PRO A 94 12.27 -1.62 6.91
C PRO A 94 12.96 -1.63 5.54
N THR A 95 13.28 -2.81 5.03
CA THR A 95 13.94 -2.96 3.71
C THR A 95 13.06 -2.56 2.50
N LYS A 96 11.77 -2.30 2.73
CA LYS A 96 10.84 -1.80 1.70
C LYS A 96 10.71 -0.27 1.70
N ARG A 97 11.42 0.43 2.58
CA ARG A 97 11.31 1.88 2.74
C ARG A 97 12.27 2.58 1.80
N TRP A 98 11.74 3.43 0.93
CA TRP A 98 12.53 4.36 0.13
C TRP A 98 13.06 5.47 1.04
N PRO A 99 14.26 6.03 0.79
CA PRO A 99 14.85 7.04 1.66
C PRO A 99 13.92 8.24 1.90
N PRO A 100 13.75 8.68 3.17
CA PRO A 100 12.81 9.74 3.52
C PRO A 100 13.15 11.10 2.89
N GLU A 101 14.44 11.41 2.71
CA GLU A 101 14.91 12.62 2.04
C GLU A 101 14.46 12.70 0.57
N ARG A 102 14.27 11.57 -0.10
CA ARG A 102 13.80 11.52 -1.47
C ARG A 102 12.28 11.72 -1.57
N PHE A 103 11.53 11.22 -0.59
CA PHE A 103 10.12 11.56 -0.48
C PHE A 103 9.92 13.06 -0.27
N ALA A 104 10.76 13.69 0.56
CA ALA A 104 10.77 15.13 0.78
C ALA A 104 11.00 15.89 -0.53
N GLU A 105 12.03 15.50 -1.30
CA GLU A 105 12.34 16.12 -2.59
C GLU A 105 11.18 15.99 -3.59
N VAL A 106 10.56 14.80 -3.70
CA VAL A 106 9.38 14.58 -4.54
C VAL A 106 8.21 15.46 -4.09
N ALA A 107 7.97 15.55 -2.78
CA ALA A 107 6.90 16.38 -2.24
C ALA A 107 7.11 17.87 -2.55
N ASP A 108 8.34 18.37 -2.41
CA ASP A 108 8.68 19.76 -2.76
C ASP A 108 8.52 20.04 -4.27
N ILE A 109 8.90 19.09 -5.13
CA ILE A 109 8.69 19.22 -6.58
C ILE A 109 7.19 19.36 -6.92
N PHE A 110 6.33 18.55 -6.31
CA PHE A 110 4.90 18.64 -6.55
C PHE A 110 4.28 19.89 -5.91
N ALA A 111 4.75 20.30 -4.75
CA ALA A 111 4.34 21.57 -4.14
C ALA A 111 4.69 22.78 -5.05
N ALA A 112 5.88 22.78 -5.66
CA ALA A 112 6.27 23.80 -6.63
C ALA A 112 5.40 23.79 -7.91
N ARG A 113 4.78 22.66 -8.24
CA ARG A 113 3.80 22.52 -9.33
C ARG A 113 2.38 22.92 -8.93
N GLY A 114 2.16 23.42 -7.71
CA GLY A 114 0.88 23.91 -7.21
C GLY A 114 0.00 22.83 -6.56
N TYR A 115 0.52 21.66 -6.27
CA TYR A 115 -0.19 20.64 -5.50
C TYR A 115 -0.02 20.87 -3.99
N LYS A 116 -1.04 20.51 -3.21
CA LYS A 116 -0.92 20.35 -1.76
C LYS A 116 -0.42 18.93 -1.48
N THR A 117 0.60 18.79 -0.65
CA THR A 117 1.19 17.51 -0.29
C THR A 117 0.71 17.09 1.10
N VAL A 118 0.35 15.82 1.26
CA VAL A 118 -0.15 15.26 2.52
C VAL A 118 0.55 13.93 2.83
N PHE A 119 1.04 13.77 4.06
CA PHE A 119 1.68 12.55 4.54
C PHE A 119 0.69 11.73 5.37
N PHE A 120 0.39 10.54 4.89
CA PHE A 120 -0.41 9.53 5.58
C PHE A 120 0.51 8.49 6.25
N GLY A 121 -0.04 7.79 7.23
CA GLY A 121 0.63 6.70 7.93
C GLY A 121 -0.09 6.38 9.23
N GLY A 122 0.31 5.28 9.87
CA GLY A 122 -0.11 4.97 11.23
C GLY A 122 0.77 5.67 12.28
N PRO A 123 0.45 5.52 13.57
CA PRO A 123 1.25 6.11 14.65
C PRO A 123 2.73 5.67 14.62
N MET A 124 3.00 4.46 14.12
CA MET A 124 4.38 3.94 13.98
C MET A 124 5.21 4.64 12.90
N ASP A 125 4.58 5.43 12.04
CA ASP A 125 5.25 6.12 10.94
C ASP A 125 5.59 7.58 11.29
N GLU A 126 5.18 8.09 12.45
CA GLU A 126 5.35 9.49 12.87
C GLU A 126 6.80 9.94 12.85
N GLU A 127 7.71 9.14 13.39
CA GLU A 127 9.15 9.46 13.41
C GLU A 127 9.72 9.59 12.00
N MET A 128 9.37 8.67 11.12
CA MET A 128 9.82 8.68 9.72
C MET A 128 9.23 9.85 8.93
N VAL A 129 7.97 10.19 9.18
CA VAL A 129 7.33 11.36 8.57
C VAL A 129 7.97 12.65 9.09
N ALA A 130 8.28 12.73 10.39
CA ALA A 130 9.01 13.87 10.96
C ALA A 130 10.41 14.01 10.35
N GLU A 131 11.12 12.90 10.15
CA GLU A 131 12.41 12.89 9.45
C GLU A 131 12.26 13.42 8.02
N ALA A 132 11.34 12.86 7.22
CA ALA A 132 11.12 13.29 5.84
C ALA A 132 10.76 14.78 5.75
N THR A 133 9.84 15.23 6.59
CA THR A 133 9.42 16.64 6.59
C THR A 133 10.51 17.60 7.06
N GLY A 134 11.49 17.10 7.85
CA GLY A 134 12.69 17.84 8.21
C GLY A 134 13.61 18.20 7.03
N TYR A 135 13.57 17.42 5.94
CA TYR A 135 14.30 17.72 4.71
C TYR A 135 13.55 18.66 3.76
N MET A 136 12.22 18.85 3.94
CA MET A 136 11.39 19.65 3.02
C MET A 136 11.64 21.15 3.12
N GLN A 137 11.52 21.82 1.97
CA GLN A 137 11.49 23.28 1.87
C GLN A 137 10.06 23.84 1.97
N THR A 138 9.07 23.01 1.65
CA THR A 138 7.65 23.36 1.72
C THR A 138 7.01 22.74 2.96
N ARG A 139 5.79 23.19 3.30
CA ARG A 139 5.06 22.69 4.48
C ARG A 139 3.94 21.75 4.05
N PRO A 140 4.08 20.44 4.25
CA PRO A 140 3.03 19.48 3.92
C PRO A 140 1.94 19.44 5.01
N ILE A 141 0.82 18.82 4.67
CA ILE A 141 -0.21 18.41 5.63
C ILE A 141 0.23 17.09 6.27
N ILE A 142 0.08 16.97 7.59
CA ILE A 142 0.39 15.75 8.33
C ILE A 142 -0.91 15.09 8.76
N ALA A 143 -1.20 13.94 8.15
CA ALA A 143 -2.34 13.09 8.45
C ALA A 143 -1.92 11.77 9.12
N THR A 144 -0.63 11.63 9.43
CA THR A 144 -0.07 10.44 10.09
C THR A 144 -0.64 10.28 11.49
N GLY A 145 -1.09 9.07 11.82
CA GLY A 145 -1.71 8.77 13.12
C GLY A 145 -3.15 9.27 13.28
N HIS A 146 -3.68 10.03 12.33
CA HIS A 146 -5.01 10.66 12.48
C HIS A 146 -6.16 9.69 12.19
N PHE A 147 -6.02 8.81 11.20
CA PHE A 147 -7.11 7.99 10.70
C PHE A 147 -6.96 6.50 11.05
N ALA A 148 -8.04 5.84 11.41
CA ALA A 148 -8.20 4.40 11.26
C ALA A 148 -8.42 4.03 9.78
N ILE A 149 -8.47 2.74 9.44
CA ILE A 149 -8.51 2.27 8.03
C ILE A 149 -9.68 2.87 7.25
N GLY A 150 -10.88 2.99 7.85
CA GLY A 150 -12.05 3.57 7.18
C GLY A 150 -11.87 5.06 6.87
N GLY A 151 -11.42 5.84 7.88
CA GLY A 151 -11.11 7.25 7.72
C GLY A 151 -9.95 7.48 6.75
N LEU A 152 -8.91 6.64 6.79
CA LEU A 152 -7.80 6.68 5.84
C LEU A 152 -8.29 6.48 4.39
N ALA A 153 -9.16 5.51 4.16
CA ALA A 153 -9.76 5.27 2.85
C ALA A 153 -10.56 6.49 2.36
N ALA A 154 -11.41 7.04 3.24
CA ALA A 154 -12.20 8.24 2.93
C ALA A 154 -11.29 9.46 2.62
N ALA A 155 -10.25 9.67 3.43
CA ALA A 155 -9.31 10.77 3.23
C ALA A 155 -8.47 10.60 1.95
N MET A 156 -7.93 9.41 1.69
CA MET A 156 -7.13 9.15 0.47
C MET A 156 -7.93 9.34 -0.81
N ARG A 157 -9.24 9.10 -0.79
CA ARG A 157 -10.14 9.32 -1.94
C ARG A 157 -10.09 10.75 -2.47
N ARG A 158 -9.72 11.73 -1.65
CA ARG A 158 -9.60 13.14 -2.02
C ARG A 158 -8.30 13.43 -2.81
N CYS A 159 -7.32 12.53 -2.77
CA CYS A 159 -6.06 12.70 -3.49
C CYS A 159 -6.21 12.35 -4.97
N CYS A 160 -5.52 13.08 -5.84
CA CYS A 160 -5.43 12.77 -7.26
C CYS A 160 -4.32 11.75 -7.57
N LEU A 161 -3.40 11.51 -6.64
CA LEU A 161 -2.30 10.57 -6.73
C LEU A 161 -1.83 10.19 -5.33
N ILE A 162 -1.45 8.92 -5.14
CA ILE A 162 -0.70 8.47 -3.95
C ILE A 162 0.67 7.95 -4.37
N ILE A 163 1.72 8.46 -3.72
CA ILE A 163 3.11 8.03 -3.86
C ILE A 163 3.48 7.23 -2.62
N THR A 164 3.87 5.97 -2.77
CA THR A 164 3.92 5.04 -1.64
C THR A 164 5.01 3.98 -1.76
N ASN A 165 5.50 3.51 -0.62
CA ASN A 165 6.19 2.23 -0.54
C ASN A 165 5.22 1.05 -0.71
N ASP A 166 5.75 -0.16 -0.97
CA ASP A 166 5.01 -1.42 -0.89
C ASP A 166 4.54 -1.68 0.55
N SER A 167 3.28 -1.32 0.82
CA SER A 167 2.68 -1.38 2.17
C SER A 167 1.16 -1.46 2.14
N GLY A 168 0.54 -1.74 3.29
CA GLY A 168 -0.92 -1.85 3.42
C GLY A 168 -1.70 -0.62 2.92
N PRO A 169 -1.34 0.61 3.29
CA PRO A 169 -2.02 1.82 2.82
C PRO A 169 -2.07 1.99 1.30
N MET A 170 -1.11 1.45 0.55
CA MET A 170 -1.18 1.39 -0.92
C MET A 170 -2.46 0.69 -1.38
N HIS A 171 -2.78 -0.46 -0.79
CA HIS A 171 -3.99 -1.22 -1.15
C HIS A 171 -5.27 -0.49 -0.70
N VAL A 172 -5.21 0.28 0.40
CA VAL A 172 -6.31 1.16 0.81
C VAL A 172 -6.59 2.22 -0.26
N ALA A 173 -5.55 2.91 -0.75
CA ALA A 173 -5.71 3.90 -1.82
C ALA A 173 -6.26 3.29 -3.12
N ILE A 174 -5.77 2.09 -3.51
CA ILE A 174 -6.28 1.36 -4.68
C ILE A 174 -7.77 1.03 -4.53
N SER A 175 -8.22 0.64 -3.33
CA SER A 175 -9.63 0.36 -3.08
C SER A 175 -10.54 1.56 -3.29
N GLN A 176 -10.00 2.76 -3.21
CA GLN A 176 -10.68 4.03 -3.48
C GLN A 176 -10.48 4.53 -4.93
N LYS A 177 -9.86 3.71 -5.79
CA LYS A 177 -9.61 4.01 -7.21
C LYS A 177 -8.67 5.23 -7.40
N VAL A 178 -7.79 5.49 -6.43
CA VAL A 178 -6.80 6.56 -6.54
C VAL A 178 -5.59 6.04 -7.34
N PRO A 179 -5.07 6.79 -8.31
CA PRO A 179 -3.84 6.46 -9.03
C PRO A 179 -2.64 6.34 -8.09
N ILE A 180 -1.72 5.43 -8.41
CA ILE A 180 -0.61 5.05 -7.54
C ILE A 180 0.73 5.17 -8.26
N VAL A 181 1.73 5.73 -7.58
CA VAL A 181 3.16 5.51 -7.87
C VAL A 181 3.75 4.74 -6.69
N ALA A 182 4.19 3.51 -6.93
CA ALA A 182 4.64 2.61 -5.87
C ALA A 182 6.11 2.19 -6.05
N MET A 183 6.92 2.36 -5.00
CA MET A 183 8.30 1.92 -4.96
C MET A 183 8.38 0.45 -4.56
N TYR A 184 9.00 -0.37 -5.43
CA TYR A 184 9.18 -1.80 -5.21
C TYR A 184 10.66 -2.17 -5.22
N GLY A 185 11.16 -2.59 -4.07
CA GLY A 185 12.52 -3.08 -3.89
C GLY A 185 12.57 -4.61 -3.75
N PRO A 186 12.57 -5.14 -2.51
CA PRO A 186 12.75 -6.58 -2.26
C PRO A 186 11.53 -7.43 -2.59
N SER A 187 10.36 -6.84 -2.75
CA SER A 187 9.11 -7.55 -3.05
C SER A 187 8.97 -7.85 -4.53
N ASN A 188 8.23 -8.92 -4.84
CA ASN A 188 7.83 -9.23 -6.20
C ASN A 188 6.49 -8.55 -6.52
N PRO A 189 6.46 -7.52 -7.39
CA PRO A 189 5.22 -6.82 -7.70
C PRO A 189 4.19 -7.66 -8.45
N LYS A 190 4.57 -8.79 -9.04
CA LYS A 190 3.62 -9.73 -9.66
C LYS A 190 2.74 -10.43 -8.61
N LEU A 191 3.27 -10.63 -7.39
CA LEU A 191 2.54 -11.31 -6.31
C LEU A 191 1.72 -10.35 -5.47
N TYR A 192 2.30 -9.20 -5.11
CA TYR A 192 1.74 -8.27 -4.13
C TYR A 192 1.66 -6.83 -4.64
N GLY A 193 1.78 -6.63 -5.95
CA GLY A 193 1.76 -5.32 -6.56
C GLY A 193 0.40 -4.61 -6.47
N PRO A 194 0.32 -3.40 -6.98
CA PRO A 194 -0.96 -2.70 -7.11
C PRO A 194 -1.95 -3.51 -7.96
N TYR A 195 -3.08 -3.91 -7.36
CA TYR A 195 -4.13 -4.64 -8.07
C TYR A 195 -5.06 -3.66 -8.81
N THR A 196 -4.47 -2.90 -9.72
CA THR A 196 -5.14 -1.88 -10.54
C THR A 196 -4.33 -1.61 -11.81
N LYS A 197 -4.98 -1.05 -12.83
CA LYS A 197 -4.31 -0.55 -14.04
C LYS A 197 -3.81 0.89 -13.88
N GLU A 198 -4.29 1.61 -12.86
CA GLU A 198 -3.96 3.01 -12.56
C GLU A 198 -2.74 3.09 -11.61
N ALA A 199 -1.70 2.32 -11.93
CA ALA A 199 -0.49 2.30 -11.13
C ALA A 199 0.78 2.28 -11.97
N VAL A 200 1.77 3.04 -11.50
CA VAL A 200 3.16 2.98 -11.97
C VAL A 200 4.00 2.34 -10.89
N ILE A 201 4.74 1.29 -11.23
CA ILE A 201 5.69 0.62 -10.35
C ILE A 201 7.09 1.11 -10.68
N VAL A 202 7.75 1.73 -9.71
CA VAL A 202 9.14 2.17 -9.81
C VAL A 202 10.04 1.12 -9.15
N THR A 203 11.05 0.66 -9.89
CA THR A 203 12.03 -0.31 -9.42
C THR A 203 13.43 0.07 -9.89
N ALA A 204 14.45 -0.26 -9.10
CA ALA A 204 15.85 -0.12 -9.50
C ALA A 204 16.41 -1.34 -10.25
N GLN A 205 15.67 -2.45 -10.25
CA GLN A 205 16.01 -3.73 -10.89
C GLN A 205 17.46 -4.22 -10.63
N PRO A 206 17.93 -4.24 -9.37
CA PRO A 206 19.21 -4.85 -9.08
C PRO A 206 19.14 -6.38 -9.28
N PRO A 207 20.29 -7.08 -9.46
CA PRO A 207 20.30 -8.53 -9.65
C PRO A 207 19.60 -9.34 -8.53
N CYS A 208 19.53 -8.78 -7.33
CA CYS A 208 18.89 -9.41 -6.15
C CYS A 208 17.43 -8.98 -5.94
N GLN A 209 16.79 -8.29 -6.89
CA GLN A 209 15.40 -7.83 -6.74
C GLN A 209 14.44 -9.00 -6.56
N GLY A 210 13.42 -8.80 -5.70
CA GLY A 210 12.45 -9.83 -5.35
C GLY A 210 12.99 -10.87 -4.36
N CYS A 211 14.09 -10.58 -3.69
CA CYS A 211 14.70 -11.48 -2.70
C CYS A 211 13.76 -11.72 -1.51
N ALA A 212 13.68 -12.97 -1.06
CA ALA A 212 12.90 -13.39 0.10
C ALA A 212 11.41 -12.94 0.06
N ASP A 213 10.85 -12.73 -1.14
CA ASP A 213 9.48 -12.26 -1.36
C ASP A 213 9.13 -10.98 -0.56
N GLY A 214 10.11 -10.11 -0.34
CA GLY A 214 9.95 -8.87 0.42
C GLY A 214 9.86 -9.02 1.93
N MET A 215 10.07 -10.22 2.48
CA MET A 215 9.98 -10.48 3.93
C MET A 215 11.32 -10.36 4.65
N LYS A 216 12.38 -9.96 3.96
CA LYS A 216 13.70 -9.75 4.57
C LYS A 216 13.71 -8.45 5.37
N HIS A 217 13.87 -8.54 6.70
CA HIS A 217 13.86 -7.38 7.60
C HIS A 217 15.18 -6.62 7.66
N SER A 218 16.28 -7.22 7.22
CA SER A 218 17.61 -6.60 7.17
C SER A 218 18.31 -6.89 5.85
N CYS A 219 19.07 -5.93 5.37
CA CYS A 219 19.90 -6.06 4.18
C CYS A 219 21.07 -5.09 4.31
N ASP A 220 22.29 -5.58 4.06
CA ASP A 220 23.50 -4.76 4.14
C ASP A 220 23.67 -3.84 2.92
N ASP A 221 22.94 -4.16 1.84
CA ASP A 221 22.97 -3.40 0.59
C ASP A 221 21.55 -3.23 0.02
N LEU A 222 20.92 -2.11 0.37
CA LEU A 222 19.57 -1.76 -0.08
C LEU A 222 19.51 -1.15 -1.49
N GLN A 223 20.36 -1.59 -2.43
CA GLN A 223 20.41 -1.03 -3.78
C GLN A 223 19.04 -1.03 -4.49
N CYS A 224 18.16 -1.99 -4.17
CA CYS A 224 16.80 -2.03 -4.72
C CYS A 224 15.94 -0.82 -4.33
N MET A 225 16.27 -0.16 -3.20
CA MET A 225 15.60 1.07 -2.76
C MET A 225 16.45 2.30 -3.06
N THR A 226 17.76 2.25 -2.75
CA THR A 226 18.64 3.42 -2.84
C THR A 226 19.01 3.82 -4.27
N ARG A 227 18.88 2.95 -5.26
CA ARG A 227 19.10 3.29 -6.68
C ARG A 227 17.87 3.85 -7.40
N MET A 228 16.66 3.74 -6.82
CA MET A 228 15.49 4.43 -7.39
C MET A 228 15.67 5.94 -7.22
N THR A 229 15.57 6.69 -8.29
CA THR A 229 15.81 8.14 -8.27
C THR A 229 14.49 8.93 -8.20
N VAL A 230 14.59 10.18 -7.77
CA VAL A 230 13.46 11.12 -7.72
C VAL A 230 12.88 11.33 -9.13
N GLU A 231 13.72 11.44 -10.17
CA GLU A 231 13.29 11.63 -11.55
C GLU A 231 12.44 10.46 -12.07
N GLN A 232 12.70 9.24 -11.60
CA GLN A 232 11.86 8.08 -11.95
C GLN A 232 10.45 8.16 -11.35
N VAL A 233 10.31 8.82 -10.20
CA VAL A 233 9.04 8.95 -9.48
C VAL A 233 8.21 10.12 -9.98
N VAL A 234 8.85 11.24 -10.40
CA VAL A 234 8.16 12.49 -10.81
C VAL A 234 7.85 12.58 -12.30
N LYS A 235 8.31 11.60 -13.09
CA LYS A 235 8.14 11.49 -14.55
C LYS A 235 6.71 11.09 -14.93
#